data_f83ff3dd4ed4dc313e6f47bb02a5e159
#
_entry.id   f83ff3dd4ed4dc313e6f47bb02a5e159
#
_cell.length_a   1.000
_cell.length_b   1.000
_cell.length_c   1.000
_cell.angle_alpha   90.00
_cell.angle_beta   90.00
_cell.angle_gamma   90.00
#
_symmetry.space_group_name_H-M   'P 1'
#
loop_
_entity.id
_entity.type
_entity.pdbx_description
1 polymer ?
#
loop_
_entity_poly.entity_id
_entity_poly.type
_entity_poly.pdbx_seq_one_letter_code
_entity_poly.pdbx_strand_id
1 'polypeptide(L)'
;MANNLSVFDIAGRAMSAQMMRLNTTASNLANAGAVASSKEEAFRSIKPVFKSVTDAPGIATVKVDSVVATKADPTKRHDPSNPKANKDGDVWEAAVDQAQELVEMMETSRQYQNNVQVMQTAKTLTLDTLRIGK
;
A
#
# COMPACT_ATOMS: atom_id res chain seq x y z
N MET A 1 -4.40 -32.83 -4.99
CA MET A 1 -4.12 -32.21 -6.29
C MET A 1 -3.19 -31.04 -6.06
N ALA A 2 -2.04 -31.04 -6.72
CA ALA A 2 -1.14 -29.88 -6.63
C ALA A 2 -1.86 -28.67 -7.25
N ASN A 3 -2.09 -27.63 -6.46
CA ASN A 3 -2.58 -26.34 -6.94
C ASN A 3 -1.43 -25.74 -7.78
N ASN A 4 -1.44 -25.95 -9.07
CA ASN A 4 -0.52 -25.26 -9.98
C ASN A 4 -0.95 -23.80 -10.05
N LEU A 5 -0.34 -22.97 -9.22
CA LEU A 5 -0.47 -21.51 -9.34
C LEU A 5 0.03 -21.08 -10.71
N SER A 6 -0.86 -20.49 -11.48
CA SER A 6 -0.54 -19.94 -12.77
C SER A 6 0.19 -18.59 -12.63
N VAL A 7 0.88 -18.16 -13.68
CA VAL A 7 1.47 -16.79 -13.73
C VAL A 7 0.39 -15.73 -13.48
N PHE A 8 -0.86 -16.00 -13.89
CA PHE A 8 -1.99 -15.11 -13.65
C PHE A 8 -2.34 -14.98 -12.15
N ASP A 9 -2.28 -16.09 -11.40
CA ASP A 9 -2.55 -16.07 -9.96
C ASP A 9 -1.45 -15.30 -9.23
N ILE A 10 -0.18 -15.50 -9.58
CA ILE A 10 0.96 -14.81 -8.99
C ILE A 10 0.88 -13.31 -9.27
N ALA A 11 0.67 -12.92 -10.53
CA ALA A 11 0.53 -11.53 -10.93
C ALA A 11 -0.71 -10.88 -10.30
N GLY A 12 -1.83 -11.59 -10.24
CA GLY A 12 -3.07 -11.11 -9.61
C GLY A 12 -2.89 -10.83 -8.11
N ARG A 13 -2.21 -11.72 -7.38
CA ARG A 13 -1.89 -11.50 -5.96
C ARG A 13 -0.93 -10.34 -5.76
N ALA A 14 0.09 -10.20 -6.62
CA ALA A 14 0.99 -9.07 -6.59
C ALA A 14 0.25 -7.74 -6.86
N MET A 15 -0.65 -7.70 -7.83
CA MET A 15 -1.47 -6.53 -8.13
C MET A 15 -2.39 -6.17 -6.96
N SER A 16 -3.02 -7.16 -6.32
CA SER A 16 -3.85 -6.94 -5.12
C SER A 16 -3.04 -6.34 -3.97
N ALA A 17 -1.82 -6.82 -3.75
CA ALA A 17 -0.90 -6.27 -2.75
C ALA A 17 -0.51 -4.82 -3.05
N GLN A 18 -0.21 -4.49 -4.32
CA GLN A 18 0.11 -3.12 -4.72
C GLN A 18 -1.11 -2.19 -4.63
N MET A 19 -2.32 -2.69 -4.92
CA MET A 19 -3.55 -1.91 -4.73
C MET A 19 -3.76 -1.56 -3.26
N MET A 20 -3.53 -2.49 -2.34
CA MET A 20 -3.59 -2.22 -0.91
C MET A 20 -2.57 -1.15 -0.51
N ARG A 21 -1.35 -1.21 -1.03
CA ARG A 21 -0.32 -0.19 -0.80
C ARG A 21 -0.75 1.18 -1.34
N LEU A 22 -1.30 1.25 -2.56
CA LEU A 22 -1.85 2.50 -3.11
C LEU A 22 -2.95 3.09 -2.22
N ASN A 23 -3.86 2.25 -1.73
CA ASN A 23 -4.96 2.69 -0.86
C ASN A 23 -4.45 3.23 0.48
N THR A 24 -3.47 2.58 1.10
CA THR A 24 -2.87 3.07 2.36
C THR A 24 -2.10 4.36 2.16
N THR A 25 -1.32 4.48 1.09
CA THR A 25 -0.59 5.70 0.74
C THR A 25 -1.55 6.85 0.42
N ALA A 26 -2.64 6.60 -0.32
CA ALA A 26 -3.67 7.60 -0.57
C ALA A 26 -4.37 8.06 0.73
N SER A 27 -4.65 7.13 1.64
CA SER A 27 -5.18 7.46 2.97
C SER A 27 -4.21 8.32 3.79
N ASN A 28 -2.91 7.98 3.76
CA ASN A 28 -1.88 8.77 4.43
C ASN A 28 -1.82 10.19 3.89
N LEU A 29 -1.82 10.36 2.57
CA LEU A 29 -1.82 11.68 1.93
C LEU A 29 -3.08 12.49 2.25
N ALA A 30 -4.24 11.86 2.23
CA ALA A 30 -5.51 12.52 2.56
C ALA A 30 -5.52 13.03 4.01
N ASN A 31 -4.83 12.36 4.93
CA ASN A 31 -4.77 12.71 6.35
C ASN A 31 -3.49 13.46 6.74
N ALA A 32 -2.59 13.75 5.80
CA ALA A 32 -1.30 14.38 6.10
C ALA A 32 -1.42 15.79 6.70
N GLY A 33 -2.49 16.53 6.35
CA GLY A 33 -2.81 17.83 6.93
C GLY A 33 -3.74 17.80 8.16
N ALA A 34 -4.12 16.61 8.62
CA ALA A 34 -5.02 16.49 9.75
C ALA A 34 -4.33 16.89 11.08
N VAL A 35 -5.10 17.52 11.96
CA VAL A 35 -4.66 17.88 13.31
C VAL A 35 -5.60 17.28 14.36
N ALA A 36 -5.08 17.02 15.53
CA ALA A 36 -5.83 16.49 16.67
C ALA A 36 -5.54 17.29 17.95
N SER A 37 -6.38 17.10 18.97
CA SER A 37 -6.24 17.77 20.28
C SER A 37 -5.17 17.12 21.15
N SER A 38 -4.79 15.88 20.88
CA SER A 38 -3.78 15.15 21.63
C SER A 38 -2.85 14.34 20.73
N LYS A 39 -1.69 13.96 21.25
CA LYS A 39 -0.70 13.13 20.56
C LYS A 39 -1.25 11.74 20.22
N GLU A 40 -2.10 11.21 21.08
CA GLU A 40 -2.71 9.88 20.98
C GLU A 40 -3.74 9.84 19.84
N GLU A 41 -4.50 10.93 19.67
CA GLU A 41 -5.54 11.06 18.63
C GLU A 41 -4.97 11.46 17.26
N ALA A 42 -3.74 11.99 17.23
CA ALA A 42 -3.12 12.42 15.99
C ALA A 42 -2.89 11.23 15.04
N PHE A 43 -3.21 11.46 13.78
CA PHE A 43 -3.07 10.44 12.73
C PHE A 43 -1.60 10.03 12.58
N ARG A 44 -1.37 8.74 12.45
CA ARG A 44 -0.08 8.15 12.08
C ARG A 44 -0.23 7.45 10.74
N SER A 45 0.79 7.57 9.90
CA SER A 45 0.78 6.87 8.60
C SER A 45 0.58 5.37 8.81
N ILE A 46 -0.23 4.77 7.94
CA ILE A 46 -0.50 3.33 7.94
C ILE A 46 0.26 2.66 6.80
N LYS A 47 0.75 1.45 7.04
CA LYS A 47 1.48 0.67 6.03
C LYS A 47 1.01 -0.78 6.01
N PRO A 48 0.86 -1.39 4.82
CA PRO A 48 0.55 -2.81 4.73
C PRO A 48 1.78 -3.65 5.06
N VAL A 49 1.55 -4.72 5.79
CA VAL A 49 2.54 -5.76 6.07
C VAL A 49 2.30 -6.90 5.08
N PHE A 50 3.33 -7.24 4.32
CA PHE A 50 3.27 -8.32 3.35
C PHE A 50 3.89 -9.59 3.91
N LYS A 51 3.30 -10.71 3.54
CA LYS A 51 3.79 -12.04 3.89
C LYS A 51 4.00 -12.85 2.61
N SER A 52 5.15 -13.51 2.53
CA SER A 52 5.37 -14.53 1.51
C SER A 52 4.60 -15.80 1.87
N VAL A 53 3.89 -16.34 0.91
CA VAL A 53 3.15 -17.61 1.03
C VAL A 53 3.68 -18.56 -0.03
N THR A 54 4.12 -19.74 0.40
CA THR A 54 4.57 -20.81 -0.49
C THR A 54 3.43 -21.81 -0.62
N ASP A 55 2.73 -21.75 -1.76
CA ASP A 55 1.57 -22.63 -2.02
C ASP A 55 2.00 -23.96 -2.66
N ALA A 56 3.19 -24.01 -3.28
CA ALA A 56 3.78 -25.21 -3.86
C ALA A 56 5.32 -25.12 -3.82
N PRO A 57 6.05 -26.25 -3.90
CA PRO A 57 7.51 -26.25 -3.93
C PRO A 57 8.05 -25.35 -5.04
N GLY A 58 8.85 -24.35 -4.67
CA GLY A 58 9.48 -23.40 -5.60
C GLY A 58 8.58 -22.24 -6.09
N ILE A 59 7.33 -22.17 -5.65
CA ILE A 59 6.41 -21.08 -6.02
C ILE A 59 6.04 -20.30 -4.76
N ALA A 60 6.54 -19.06 -4.66
CA ALA A 60 6.19 -18.13 -3.61
C ALA A 60 5.31 -17.00 -4.16
N THR A 61 4.29 -16.63 -3.39
CA THR A 61 3.40 -15.51 -3.70
C THR A 61 3.39 -14.51 -2.55
N VAL A 62 2.83 -13.34 -2.79
CA VAL A 62 2.65 -12.31 -1.76
C VAL A 62 1.19 -12.23 -1.32
N LYS A 63 0.99 -12.04 -0.02
CA LYS A 63 -0.31 -11.75 0.58
C LYS A 63 -0.18 -10.58 1.55
N VAL A 64 -1.21 -9.75 1.63
CA VAL A 64 -1.31 -8.75 2.71
C VAL A 64 -1.72 -9.47 3.99
N ASP A 65 -0.89 -9.36 5.01
CA ASP A 65 -1.13 -9.95 6.33
C ASP A 65 -1.97 -9.01 7.20
N SER A 66 -1.55 -7.75 7.27
CA SER A 66 -2.21 -6.72 8.08
C SER A 66 -1.88 -5.32 7.57
N VAL A 67 -2.59 -4.32 8.08
CA VAL A 67 -2.26 -2.90 7.93
C VAL A 67 -2.00 -2.35 9.32
N VAL A 68 -0.83 -1.75 9.53
CA VAL A 68 -0.39 -1.25 10.82
C VAL A 68 -0.08 0.24 10.76
N ALA A 69 -0.34 0.95 11.86
CA ALA A 69 0.11 2.31 12.05
C ALA A 69 1.63 2.33 12.32
N THR A 70 2.33 3.28 11.73
CA THR A 70 3.76 3.46 11.98
C THR A 70 4.02 4.00 13.37
N LYS A 71 5.25 3.86 13.86
CA LYS A 71 5.69 4.43 15.14
C LYS A 71 6.13 5.90 15.02
N ALA A 72 5.86 6.55 13.89
CA ALA A 72 6.20 7.96 13.72
C ALA A 72 5.48 8.82 14.76
N ASP A 73 6.21 9.77 15.33
CA ASP A 73 5.68 10.67 16.36
C ASP A 73 5.00 11.89 15.72
N PRO A 74 3.73 12.17 16.08
CA PRO A 74 3.08 13.42 15.73
C PRO A 74 3.82 14.64 16.27
N THR A 75 3.81 15.72 15.52
CA THR A 75 4.49 16.97 15.91
C THR A 75 3.50 17.93 16.56
N LYS A 76 3.91 18.50 17.67
CA LYS A 76 3.13 19.51 18.37
C LYS A 76 3.35 20.89 17.73
N ARG A 77 2.26 21.63 17.50
CA ARG A 77 2.27 23.00 16.98
C ARG A 77 1.35 23.87 17.83
N HIS A 78 1.82 25.06 18.16
CA HIS A 78 1.01 26.06 18.86
C HIS A 78 0.12 26.80 17.85
N ASP A 79 -1.21 26.63 17.98
CA ASP A 79 -2.22 27.26 17.12
C ASP A 79 -3.52 27.45 17.91
N PRO A 80 -3.59 28.50 18.77
CA PRO A 80 -4.76 28.72 19.61
C PRO A 80 -6.05 29.03 18.85
N SER A 81 -5.93 29.45 17.61
CA SER A 81 -7.08 29.77 16.75
C SER A 81 -7.75 28.55 16.14
N ASN A 82 -7.11 27.40 16.22
CA ASN A 82 -7.60 26.16 15.65
C ASN A 82 -8.74 25.58 16.51
N PRO A 83 -9.88 25.20 15.90
CA PRO A 83 -11.00 24.59 16.64
C PRO A 83 -10.66 23.31 17.42
N LYS A 84 -9.55 22.65 17.01
CA LYS A 84 -9.04 21.44 17.67
C LYS A 84 -7.90 21.71 18.66
N ALA A 85 -7.59 22.99 18.93
CA ALA A 85 -6.59 23.32 19.94
C ALA A 85 -7.02 22.82 21.31
N ASN A 86 -6.06 22.27 22.06
CA ASN A 86 -6.28 21.88 23.45
C ASN A 86 -6.36 23.13 24.38
N LYS A 87 -6.47 22.94 25.69
CA LYS A 87 -6.56 24.01 26.66
C LYS A 87 -5.33 24.92 26.67
N ASP A 88 -4.19 24.42 26.24
CA ASP A 88 -2.91 25.13 26.14
C ASP A 88 -2.73 25.87 24.82
N GLY A 89 -3.70 25.74 23.89
CA GLY A 89 -3.64 26.32 22.55
C GLY A 89 -2.77 25.51 21.57
N ASP A 90 -2.53 24.24 21.84
CA ASP A 90 -1.69 23.40 21.03
C ASP A 90 -2.53 22.40 20.22
N VAL A 91 -2.07 22.08 19.00
CA VAL A 91 -2.57 21.01 18.15
C VAL A 91 -1.45 20.03 17.85
N TRP A 92 -1.82 18.79 17.55
CA TRP A 92 -0.90 17.73 17.12
C TRP A 92 -1.11 17.42 15.65
N GLU A 93 -0.05 17.61 14.85
CA GLU A 93 -0.07 17.34 13.42
C GLU A 93 0.10 15.85 13.14
N ALA A 94 -0.52 15.39 12.06
CA ALA A 94 -0.39 14.02 11.60
C ALA A 94 1.09 13.65 11.35
N ALA A 95 1.48 12.47 11.78
CA ALA A 95 2.81 11.92 11.55
C ALA A 95 2.88 11.27 10.17
N VAL A 96 2.86 12.10 9.13
CA VAL A 96 2.91 11.71 7.71
C VAL A 96 3.91 12.59 6.97
N ASP A 97 4.88 11.96 6.33
CA ASP A 97 5.78 12.63 5.38
C ASP A 97 5.15 12.60 3.99
N GLN A 98 4.58 13.73 3.57
CA GLN A 98 3.89 13.87 2.28
C GLN A 98 4.81 13.57 1.09
N ALA A 99 6.07 14.01 1.15
CA ALA A 99 7.01 13.81 0.05
C ALA A 99 7.33 12.32 -0.11
N GLN A 100 7.57 11.64 1.00
CA GLN A 100 7.81 10.19 1.00
C GLN A 100 6.59 9.42 0.50
N GLU A 101 5.39 9.76 0.93
CA GLU A 101 4.16 9.08 0.50
C GLU A 101 3.89 9.30 -1.00
N LEU A 102 4.18 10.49 -1.56
CA LEU A 102 4.08 10.74 -2.99
C LEU A 102 5.05 9.87 -3.80
N VAL A 103 6.30 9.76 -3.37
CA VAL A 103 7.29 8.89 -4.01
C VAL A 103 6.84 7.42 -3.94
N GLU A 104 6.34 6.97 -2.79
CA GLU A 104 5.82 5.61 -2.61
C GLU A 104 4.62 5.34 -3.52
N MET A 105 3.72 6.32 -3.69
CA MET A 105 2.58 6.22 -4.62
C MET A 105 3.05 6.05 -6.06
N MET A 106 4.01 6.86 -6.50
CA MET A 106 4.55 6.78 -7.87
C MET A 106 5.24 5.43 -8.13
N GLU A 107 6.04 4.97 -7.19
CA GLU A 107 6.74 3.68 -7.29
C GLU A 107 5.75 2.51 -7.31
N THR A 108 4.77 2.52 -6.39
CA THR A 108 3.73 1.49 -6.32
C THR A 108 2.88 1.44 -7.58
N SER A 109 2.53 2.59 -8.13
CA SER A 109 1.80 2.70 -9.40
C SER A 109 2.60 2.08 -10.55
N ARG A 110 3.90 2.34 -10.61
CA ARG A 110 4.80 1.73 -11.60
C ARG A 110 4.87 0.21 -11.45
N GLN A 111 5.00 -0.29 -10.23
CA GLN A 111 5.03 -1.73 -9.96
C GLN A 111 3.70 -2.40 -10.32
N TYR A 112 2.57 -1.74 -10.06
CA TYR A 112 1.26 -2.21 -10.49
C TYR A 112 1.18 -2.32 -12.02
N GLN A 113 1.61 -1.29 -12.75
CA GLN A 113 1.64 -1.29 -14.21
C GLN A 113 2.54 -2.40 -14.76
N ASN A 114 3.70 -2.66 -14.14
CA ASN A 114 4.58 -3.77 -14.52
C ASN A 114 3.88 -5.12 -14.38
N ASN A 115 3.11 -5.34 -13.30
CA ASN A 115 2.34 -6.57 -13.12
C ASN A 115 1.22 -6.71 -14.17
N VAL A 116 0.57 -5.62 -14.56
CA VAL A 116 -0.40 -5.61 -15.68
C VAL A 116 0.28 -6.05 -16.97
N GLN A 117 1.48 -5.53 -17.26
CA GLN A 117 2.25 -5.92 -18.45
C GLN A 117 2.63 -7.41 -18.44
N VAL A 118 3.03 -7.94 -17.29
CA VAL A 118 3.30 -9.37 -17.12
C VAL A 118 2.07 -10.21 -17.45
N MET A 119 0.90 -9.83 -16.95
CA MET A 119 -0.35 -10.53 -17.25
C MET A 119 -0.71 -10.48 -18.74
N GLN A 120 -0.54 -9.33 -19.38
CA GLN A 120 -0.80 -9.18 -20.81
C GLN A 120 0.14 -10.06 -21.65
N THR A 121 1.42 -10.08 -21.31
CA THR A 121 2.43 -10.93 -21.96
C THR A 121 2.10 -12.41 -21.78
N ALA A 122 1.77 -12.84 -20.56
CA ALA A 122 1.39 -14.22 -20.28
C ALA A 122 0.14 -14.63 -21.07
N LYS A 123 -0.86 -13.74 -21.18
CA LYS A 123 -2.06 -13.98 -22.01
C LYS A 123 -1.69 -14.19 -23.48
N THR A 124 -0.86 -13.31 -24.05
CA THR A 124 -0.44 -13.41 -25.45
C THR A 124 0.30 -14.71 -25.70
N LEU A 125 1.27 -15.06 -24.87
CA LEU A 125 2.03 -16.32 -24.99
C LEU A 125 1.13 -17.56 -24.90
N THR A 126 0.15 -17.55 -24.00
CA THR A 126 -0.82 -18.66 -23.88
C THR A 126 -1.65 -18.81 -25.15
N LEU A 127 -2.14 -17.69 -25.70
CA LEU A 127 -2.93 -17.72 -26.93
C LEU A 127 -2.10 -18.17 -28.12
N ASP A 128 -0.85 -17.73 -28.26
CA ASP A 128 0.04 -18.11 -29.33
C ASP A 128 0.42 -19.60 -29.26
N THR A 129 0.66 -20.11 -28.06
CA THR A 129 0.89 -21.54 -27.82
C THR A 129 -0.32 -22.38 -28.25
N LEU A 130 -1.54 -21.93 -27.95
CA LEU A 130 -2.75 -22.63 -28.42
C LEU A 130 -2.94 -22.60 -29.94
N ARG A 131 -2.48 -21.52 -30.59
CA ARG A 131 -2.54 -21.40 -32.06
C ARG A 131 -1.53 -22.32 -32.78
N ILE A 132 -0.35 -22.50 -32.17
CA ILE A 132 0.69 -23.39 -32.75
C ILE A 132 0.31 -24.86 -32.58
N GLY A 133 -0.50 -25.21 -31.60
CA GLY A 133 -0.96 -26.57 -31.32
C GLY A 133 -2.19 -27.00 -32.12
N LYS A 134 -2.65 -26.16 -33.05
CA LYS A 134 -3.67 -26.49 -34.06
C LYS A 134 -3.00 -26.62 -35.45
#